data_4b13c3b03ec3d7c86fcc2874006069a4
#
_entry.id   4b13c3b03ec3d7c86fcc2874006069a4
#
_cell.length_a   1.000
_cell.length_b   1.000
_cell.length_c   1.000
_cell.angle_alpha   90.00
_cell.angle_beta   90.00
_cell.angle_gamma   90.00
#
_symmetry.space_group_name_H-M   'P 1'
#
loop_
_entity.id
_entity.type
_entity.pdbx_description
1 polymer ?
#
loop_
_entity_poly.entity_id
_entity_poly.type
_entity_poly.pdbx_seq_one_letter_code
_entity_poly.pdbx_strand_id
1 'polypeptide(L)'
;MASRLQEKYMKEVAPALMEKFGYKNVMEIPKLDKIVINMGIGDARENPKGLEKAVEEMEMISGQKPVITRARKSVANFKLREGMPIGAKVTLRADKMYYFLDKLVSVSLPRVRDFRGVNANAFDGRGNYALGVKEQLIFPEIEYDKVDKVRGMDIIFVTTAKTDEEARELLKLLGMPFSK
;
A
#
# COMPACT_ATOMS: atom_id res chain seq x y z
N MET A 1 -21.65 -4.58 1.66
CA MET A 1 -21.49 -5.46 0.46
C MET A 1 -20.03 -5.88 0.39
N ALA A 2 -19.77 -7.17 0.19
CA ALA A 2 -18.40 -7.64 0.00
C ALA A 2 -17.78 -7.01 -1.26
N SER A 3 -16.48 -6.68 -1.23
CA SER A 3 -15.81 -6.15 -2.40
C SER A 3 -15.61 -7.25 -3.46
N ARG A 4 -15.53 -6.86 -4.73
CA ARG A 4 -15.28 -7.80 -5.85
C ARG A 4 -14.04 -8.68 -5.60
N LEU A 5 -12.96 -8.12 -5.09
CA LEU A 5 -11.74 -8.87 -4.78
C LEU A 5 -11.88 -9.78 -3.57
N GLN A 6 -12.70 -9.42 -2.59
CA GLN A 6 -12.99 -10.28 -1.45
C GLN A 6 -13.78 -11.52 -1.87
N GLU A 7 -14.78 -11.34 -2.73
CA GLU A 7 -15.50 -12.47 -3.32
C GLU A 7 -14.59 -13.35 -4.18
N LYS A 8 -13.74 -12.74 -5.01
CA LYS A 8 -12.73 -13.45 -5.80
C LYS A 8 -11.78 -14.25 -4.90
N TYR A 9 -11.33 -13.67 -3.79
CA TYR A 9 -10.50 -14.39 -2.83
C TYR A 9 -11.18 -15.65 -2.32
N MET A 10 -12.45 -15.56 -1.90
CA MET A 10 -13.18 -16.70 -1.34
C MET A 10 -13.50 -17.78 -2.38
N LYS A 11 -13.86 -17.38 -3.61
CA LYS A 11 -14.34 -18.31 -4.65
C LYS A 11 -13.21 -18.95 -5.47
N GLU A 12 -12.14 -18.20 -5.72
CA GLU A 12 -11.09 -18.59 -6.68
C GLU A 12 -9.71 -18.72 -6.04
N VAL A 13 -9.30 -17.70 -5.28
CA VAL A 13 -7.91 -17.60 -4.78
C VAL A 13 -7.64 -18.60 -3.67
N ALA A 14 -8.51 -18.69 -2.68
CA ALA A 14 -8.34 -19.59 -1.55
C ALA A 14 -8.31 -21.07 -1.96
N PRO A 15 -9.23 -21.58 -2.82
CA PRO A 15 -9.14 -22.94 -3.33
C PRO A 15 -7.84 -23.20 -4.15
N ALA A 16 -7.45 -22.27 -5.01
CA ALA A 16 -6.23 -22.41 -5.83
C ALA A 16 -4.95 -22.47 -4.97
N LEU A 17 -4.87 -21.66 -3.91
CA LEU A 17 -3.76 -21.71 -2.96
C LEU A 17 -3.75 -23.02 -2.16
N MET A 18 -4.92 -23.51 -1.76
CA MET A 18 -5.04 -24.76 -1.04
C MET A 18 -4.54 -25.95 -1.87
N GLU A 19 -4.91 -25.99 -3.14
CA GLU A 19 -4.45 -27.02 -4.08
C GLU A 19 -2.94 -26.91 -4.34
N LYS A 20 -2.42 -25.71 -4.58
CA LYS A 20 -1.02 -25.49 -4.93
C LYS A 20 -0.04 -25.80 -3.80
N PHE A 21 -0.36 -25.40 -2.58
CA PHE A 21 0.51 -25.55 -1.42
C PHE A 21 0.14 -26.72 -0.50
N GLY A 22 -0.99 -27.40 -0.76
CA GLY A 22 -1.41 -28.59 -0.02
C GLY A 22 -1.80 -28.34 1.43
N TYR A 23 -2.42 -27.19 1.73
CA TYR A 23 -2.88 -26.89 3.08
C TYR A 23 -3.93 -27.88 3.57
N LYS A 24 -3.81 -28.33 4.81
CA LYS A 24 -4.77 -29.26 5.43
C LYS A 24 -5.99 -28.56 6.03
N ASN A 25 -5.82 -27.29 6.40
CA ASN A 25 -6.86 -26.50 7.04
C ASN A 25 -7.10 -25.20 6.26
N VAL A 26 -8.35 -24.83 6.07
CA VAL A 26 -8.77 -23.56 5.43
C VAL A 26 -8.19 -22.34 6.17
N MET A 27 -7.98 -22.43 7.48
CA MET A 27 -7.41 -21.35 8.28
C MET A 27 -5.91 -21.14 8.07
N GLU A 28 -5.21 -22.08 7.43
CA GLU A 28 -3.78 -21.95 7.08
C GLU A 28 -3.57 -21.18 5.78
N ILE A 29 -4.61 -21.04 4.96
CA ILE A 29 -4.52 -20.36 3.66
C ILE A 29 -4.11 -18.90 3.87
N PRO A 30 -3.06 -18.41 3.20
CA PRO A 30 -2.64 -17.03 3.31
C PRO A 30 -3.71 -16.05 2.84
N LYS A 31 -3.88 -14.98 3.59
CA LYS A 31 -4.80 -13.89 3.29
C LYS A 31 -4.15 -12.53 3.54
N LEU A 32 -4.70 -11.49 2.96
CA LEU A 32 -4.31 -10.13 3.30
C LEU A 32 -4.81 -9.80 4.72
N ASP A 33 -3.92 -9.29 5.55
CA ASP A 33 -4.24 -8.78 6.89
C ASP A 33 -4.53 -7.28 6.86
N LYS A 34 -3.66 -6.50 6.24
CA LYS A 34 -3.78 -5.05 6.13
C LYS A 34 -2.94 -4.51 4.97
N ILE A 35 -3.30 -3.31 4.53
CA ILE A 35 -2.47 -2.48 3.65
C ILE A 35 -2.09 -1.23 4.41
N VAL A 36 -0.80 -0.92 4.46
CA VAL A 36 -0.28 0.30 5.08
C VAL A 36 0.25 1.20 3.97
N ILE A 37 -0.27 2.43 3.93
CA ILE A 37 0.23 3.47 3.02
C ILE A 37 1.01 4.46 3.89
N ASN A 38 2.23 4.73 3.51
CA ASN A 38 3.11 5.68 4.20
C ASN A 38 3.64 6.72 3.22
N MET A 39 3.64 7.96 3.64
CA MET A 39 4.23 9.08 2.91
C MET A 39 5.20 9.81 3.83
N GLY A 40 6.49 9.78 3.48
CA GLY A 40 7.52 10.55 4.15
C GLY A 40 7.56 11.98 3.61
N ILE A 41 7.48 12.97 4.49
CA ILE A 41 7.45 14.39 4.14
C ILE A 41 8.65 15.07 4.81
N GLY A 42 9.80 15.02 4.13
CA GLY A 42 11.05 15.56 4.66
C GLY A 42 11.04 17.08 4.86
N ASP A 43 10.24 17.80 4.11
CA ASP A 43 10.07 19.25 4.17
C ASP A 43 8.94 19.72 5.11
N ALA A 44 8.30 18.79 5.85
CA ALA A 44 7.21 19.11 6.79
C ALA A 44 7.58 20.17 7.85
N ARG A 45 8.87 20.28 8.18
CA ARG A 45 9.36 21.29 9.13
C ARG A 45 9.32 22.71 8.53
N GLU A 46 9.72 22.83 7.27
CA GLU A 46 9.85 24.11 6.57
C GLU A 46 8.50 24.55 5.97
N ASN A 47 7.69 23.58 5.61
CA ASN A 47 6.37 23.79 5.01
C ASN A 47 5.28 22.99 5.73
N PRO A 48 4.73 23.46 6.87
CA PRO A 48 3.63 22.80 7.55
C PRO A 48 2.37 22.63 6.69
N LYS A 49 2.08 23.61 5.81
CA LYS A 49 0.95 23.56 4.88
C LYS A 49 1.11 22.44 3.86
N GLY A 50 2.34 22.12 3.45
CA GLY A 50 2.62 21.00 2.57
C GLY A 50 2.33 19.66 3.24
N LEU A 51 2.51 19.55 4.56
CA LEU A 51 2.10 18.37 5.32
C LEU A 51 0.57 18.23 5.36
N GLU A 52 -0.15 19.30 5.64
CA GLU A 52 -1.63 19.30 5.68
C GLU A 52 -2.21 18.84 4.34
N LYS A 53 -1.72 19.41 3.23
CA LYS A 53 -2.12 18.99 1.88
C LYS A 53 -1.82 17.52 1.60
N ALA A 54 -0.65 17.04 1.98
CA ALA A 54 -0.30 15.63 1.80
C ALA A 54 -1.19 14.68 2.63
N VAL A 55 -1.62 15.11 3.82
CA VAL A 55 -2.60 14.38 4.63
C VAL A 55 -3.96 14.36 3.95
N GLU A 56 -4.43 15.47 3.40
CA GLU A 56 -5.68 15.55 2.63
C GLU A 56 -5.65 14.67 1.38
N GLU A 57 -4.56 14.71 0.61
CA GLU A 57 -4.37 13.86 -0.56
C GLU A 57 -4.41 12.37 -0.17
N MET A 58 -3.72 12.00 0.90
CA MET A 58 -3.73 10.62 1.39
C MET A 58 -5.12 10.20 1.90
N GLU A 59 -5.87 11.11 2.51
CA GLU A 59 -7.27 10.87 2.93
C GLU A 59 -8.17 10.62 1.71
N MET A 60 -8.02 11.42 0.65
CA MET A 60 -8.76 11.21 -0.61
C MET A 60 -8.41 9.86 -1.25
N ILE A 61 -7.13 9.49 -1.30
CA ILE A 61 -6.67 8.22 -1.88
C ILE A 61 -7.18 7.02 -1.08
N SER A 62 -7.11 7.08 0.24
CA SER A 62 -7.40 5.93 1.10
C SER A 62 -8.86 5.83 1.55
N GLY A 63 -9.61 6.94 1.49
CA GLY A 63 -10.95 7.04 2.08
C GLY A 63 -10.96 6.95 3.62
N GLN A 64 -9.80 7.19 4.25
CA GLN A 64 -9.65 7.15 5.71
C GLN A 64 -8.64 8.21 6.17
N LYS A 65 -8.94 8.89 7.26
CA LYS A 65 -8.06 9.92 7.82
C LYS A 65 -6.71 9.34 8.24
N PRO A 66 -5.59 9.85 7.67
CA PRO A 66 -4.25 9.42 8.02
C PRO A 66 -3.84 9.86 9.43
N VAL A 67 -2.88 9.14 9.97
CA VAL A 67 -2.20 9.50 11.23
C VAL A 67 -0.89 10.20 10.89
N ILE A 68 -0.66 11.39 11.45
CA ILE A 68 0.60 12.11 11.32
C ILE A 68 1.67 11.35 12.10
N THR A 69 2.75 10.99 11.43
CA THR A 69 3.91 10.35 12.04
C THR A 69 4.87 11.39 12.56
N ARG A 70 5.36 11.18 13.78
CA ARG A 70 6.27 12.11 14.47
C ARG A 70 7.62 11.46 14.73
N ALA A 71 8.67 12.28 14.75
CA ALA A 71 10.02 11.84 15.04
C ALA A 71 10.10 11.27 16.47
N ARG A 72 10.69 10.09 16.62
CA ARG A 72 10.89 9.41 17.92
C ARG A 72 12.16 9.87 18.65
N LYS A 73 13.13 10.38 17.91
CA LYS A 73 14.42 10.84 18.43
C LYS A 73 14.84 12.12 17.71
N SER A 74 15.59 12.97 18.41
CA SER A 74 16.22 14.13 17.81
C SER A 74 17.45 13.71 17.01
N VAL A 75 17.60 14.20 15.77
CA VAL A 75 18.74 13.93 14.88
C VAL A 75 19.25 15.25 14.32
N ALA A 76 20.42 15.69 14.80
CA ALA A 76 20.99 16.99 14.44
C ALA A 76 21.29 17.13 12.94
N ASN A 77 21.80 16.09 12.29
CA ASN A 77 22.12 16.08 10.85
C ASN A 77 20.89 16.37 9.98
N PHE A 78 19.71 15.90 10.39
CA PHE A 78 18.46 16.16 9.70
C PHE A 78 17.69 17.35 10.28
N LYS A 79 18.30 18.08 11.24
CA LYS A 79 17.67 19.20 11.96
C LYS A 79 16.30 18.83 12.54
N LEU A 80 16.14 17.56 12.96
CA LEU A 80 14.93 17.01 13.55
C LEU A 80 14.99 17.07 15.08
N ARG A 81 13.87 17.43 15.69
CA ARG A 81 13.63 17.30 17.12
C ARG A 81 12.56 16.24 17.37
N GLU A 82 12.64 15.59 18.50
CA GLU A 82 11.61 14.66 18.96
C GLU A 82 10.23 15.32 18.94
N GLY A 83 9.21 14.58 18.50
CA GLY A 83 7.83 15.07 18.39
C GLY A 83 7.52 15.88 17.13
N MET A 84 8.51 16.24 16.31
CA MET A 84 8.24 16.93 15.05
C MET A 84 7.51 16.02 14.05
N PRO A 85 6.50 16.55 13.31
CA PRO A 85 5.84 15.80 12.25
C PRO A 85 6.80 15.55 11.08
N ILE A 86 6.86 14.31 10.60
CA ILE A 86 7.78 13.89 9.53
C ILE A 86 7.08 13.16 8.37
N GLY A 87 5.79 12.92 8.48
CA GLY A 87 5.04 12.23 7.45
C GLY A 87 3.64 11.87 7.91
N ALA A 88 2.97 11.05 7.11
CA ALA A 88 1.65 10.53 7.40
C ALA A 88 1.57 9.05 7.01
N LYS A 89 0.74 8.30 7.71
CA LYS A 89 0.43 6.90 7.37
C LYS A 89 -1.04 6.59 7.58
N VAL A 90 -1.53 5.65 6.79
CA VAL A 90 -2.87 5.08 6.96
C VAL A 90 -2.79 3.57 6.92
N THR A 91 -3.61 2.90 7.71
CA THR A 91 -3.71 1.44 7.74
C THR A 91 -5.12 1.04 7.35
N LEU A 92 -5.24 0.32 6.25
CA LEU A 92 -6.50 -0.17 5.71
C LEU A 92 -6.68 -1.65 6.06
N ARG A 93 -7.89 -2.03 6.50
CA ARG A 93 -8.25 -3.40 6.85
C ARG A 93 -9.63 -3.75 6.28
N ALA A 94 -9.95 -5.02 6.27
CA ALA A 94 -11.24 -5.56 5.83
C ALA A 94 -11.67 -5.00 4.45
N ASP A 95 -12.90 -4.58 4.29
CA ASP A 95 -13.45 -4.13 3.01
C ASP A 95 -12.69 -2.97 2.38
N LYS A 96 -12.27 -1.98 3.18
CA LYS A 96 -11.49 -0.82 2.69
C LYS A 96 -10.17 -1.24 2.07
N MET A 97 -9.52 -2.26 2.62
CA MET A 97 -8.29 -2.83 2.09
C MET A 97 -8.50 -3.42 0.69
N TYR A 98 -9.57 -4.20 0.51
CA TYR A 98 -9.88 -4.80 -0.79
C TYR A 98 -10.32 -3.76 -1.82
N TYR A 99 -11.09 -2.75 -1.44
CA TYR A 99 -11.44 -1.64 -2.34
C TYR A 99 -10.21 -0.87 -2.80
N PHE A 100 -9.29 -0.59 -1.90
CA PHE A 100 -8.05 0.09 -2.23
C PHE A 100 -7.17 -0.76 -3.17
N LEU A 101 -7.04 -2.07 -2.90
CA LEU A 101 -6.27 -2.99 -3.74
C LEU A 101 -6.88 -3.06 -5.16
N ASP A 102 -8.18 -3.17 -5.27
CA ASP A 102 -8.87 -3.22 -6.56
C ASP A 102 -8.63 -1.94 -7.38
N LYS A 103 -8.78 -0.79 -6.75
CA LYS A 103 -8.47 0.51 -7.36
C LYS A 103 -7.01 0.61 -7.79
N LEU A 104 -6.09 0.21 -6.93
CA LEU A 104 -4.65 0.26 -7.21
C LEU A 104 -4.30 -0.59 -8.43
N VAL A 105 -4.75 -1.83 -8.48
CA VAL A 105 -4.42 -2.78 -9.56
C VAL A 105 -5.12 -2.43 -10.86
N SER A 106 -6.41 -2.11 -10.81
CA SER A 106 -7.24 -1.94 -12.00
C SER A 106 -7.14 -0.53 -12.62
N VAL A 107 -6.88 0.49 -11.83
CA VAL A 107 -6.93 1.89 -12.28
C VAL A 107 -5.59 2.60 -12.12
N SER A 108 -4.98 2.54 -10.95
CA SER A 108 -3.81 3.38 -10.63
C SER A 108 -2.52 2.88 -11.25
N LEU A 109 -2.21 1.59 -11.14
CA LEU A 109 -0.98 1.02 -11.72
C LEU A 109 -0.89 1.17 -13.24
N PRO A 110 -1.95 0.96 -14.04
CA PRO A 110 -1.91 1.21 -15.48
C PRO A 110 -1.62 2.66 -15.87
N ARG A 111 -1.86 3.62 -14.97
CA ARG A 111 -1.57 5.05 -15.17
C ARG A 111 -0.13 5.44 -14.87
N VAL A 112 0.67 4.53 -14.30
CA VAL A 112 2.09 4.76 -14.07
C VAL A 112 2.80 4.90 -15.41
N ARG A 113 3.61 5.96 -15.55
CA ARG A 113 4.41 6.20 -16.76
C ARG A 113 5.38 5.04 -17.00
N ASP A 114 5.41 4.53 -18.24
CA ASP A 114 6.26 3.41 -18.66
C ASP A 114 6.12 2.16 -17.77
N PHE A 115 4.89 1.84 -17.36
CA PHE A 115 4.62 0.72 -16.49
C PHE A 115 4.96 -0.63 -17.16
N ARG A 116 5.87 -1.40 -16.56
CA ARG A 116 6.30 -2.74 -17.02
C ARG A 116 6.02 -3.85 -16.01
N GLY A 117 5.19 -3.59 -15.03
CA GLY A 117 4.94 -4.46 -13.90
C GLY A 117 5.63 -3.99 -12.62
N VAL A 118 5.18 -4.52 -11.48
CA VAL A 118 5.76 -4.25 -10.19
C VAL A 118 6.89 -5.23 -9.88
N ASN A 119 7.86 -4.83 -9.07
CA ASN A 119 9.01 -5.66 -8.73
C ASN A 119 8.57 -6.95 -8.03
N ALA A 120 8.93 -8.10 -8.61
CA ALA A 120 8.58 -9.42 -8.08
C ALA A 120 9.40 -9.82 -6.84
N ASN A 121 10.47 -9.11 -6.50
CA ASN A 121 11.41 -9.45 -5.42
C ASN A 121 11.34 -8.50 -4.21
N ALA A 122 10.34 -7.62 -4.13
CA ALA A 122 10.21 -6.66 -3.04
C ALA A 122 9.47 -7.25 -1.81
N PHE A 123 9.80 -8.48 -1.45
CA PHE A 123 9.30 -9.17 -0.27
C PHE A 123 10.32 -9.09 0.87
N ASP A 124 9.85 -9.21 2.09
CA ASP A 124 10.66 -9.07 3.32
C ASP A 124 11.20 -10.40 3.90
N GLY A 125 10.99 -11.53 3.23
CA GLY A 125 11.32 -12.87 3.73
C GLY A 125 10.26 -13.50 4.63
N ARG A 126 9.18 -12.77 4.95
CA ARG A 126 8.07 -13.20 5.82
C ARG A 126 6.70 -13.09 5.17
N GLY A 127 6.67 -12.97 3.86
CA GLY A 127 5.43 -12.89 3.10
C GLY A 127 4.77 -11.51 3.07
N ASN A 128 5.47 -10.43 3.42
CA ASN A 128 4.99 -9.08 3.22
C ASN A 128 5.63 -8.47 1.96
N TYR A 129 4.88 -7.63 1.26
CA TYR A 129 5.31 -7.02 0.02
C TYR A 129 5.28 -5.49 0.11
N ALA A 130 6.32 -4.82 -0.39
CA ALA A 130 6.42 -3.38 -0.40
C ALA A 130 6.44 -2.84 -1.83
N LEU A 131 5.55 -1.90 -2.14
CA LEU A 131 5.46 -1.21 -3.42
C LEU A 131 5.76 0.27 -3.22
N GLY A 132 6.84 0.76 -3.82
CA GLY A 132 7.13 2.18 -3.91
C GLY A 132 6.44 2.81 -5.12
N VAL A 133 5.65 3.84 -4.88
CA VAL A 133 5.02 4.69 -5.90
C VAL A 133 5.72 6.02 -5.91
N LYS A 134 6.20 6.45 -7.08
CA LYS A 134 6.96 7.70 -7.22
C LYS A 134 6.09 8.95 -7.19
N GLU A 135 4.86 8.84 -7.67
CA GLU A 135 3.96 9.98 -7.89
C GLU A 135 2.55 9.67 -7.42
N GLN A 136 1.95 10.53 -6.58
CA GLN A 136 0.56 10.40 -6.15
C GLN A 136 -0.45 10.64 -7.27
N LEU A 137 -0.02 11.21 -8.38
CA LEU A 137 -0.84 11.55 -9.55
C LEU A 137 -1.42 10.32 -10.28
N ILE A 138 -0.94 9.12 -9.99
CA ILE A 138 -1.50 7.89 -10.54
C ILE A 138 -2.92 7.61 -10.02
N PHE A 139 -3.28 8.17 -8.87
CA PHE A 139 -4.60 8.01 -8.30
C PHE A 139 -5.59 8.98 -8.94
N PRO A 140 -6.75 8.49 -9.41
CA PRO A 140 -7.74 9.32 -10.13
C PRO A 140 -8.37 10.41 -9.29
N GLU A 141 -8.33 10.27 -7.95
CA GLU A 141 -8.88 11.25 -7.01
C GLU A 141 -8.02 12.51 -6.89
N ILE A 142 -6.78 12.45 -7.34
CA ILE A 142 -5.83 13.56 -7.26
C ILE A 142 -5.86 14.37 -8.54
N GLU A 143 -6.30 15.61 -8.43
CA GLU A 143 -6.31 16.57 -9.53
C GLU A 143 -4.95 17.27 -9.64
N TYR A 144 -4.34 17.23 -10.83
CA TYR A 144 -3.02 17.81 -11.11
C TYR A 144 -2.91 19.28 -10.68
N ASP A 145 -3.94 20.06 -10.94
CA ASP A 145 -3.95 21.52 -10.67
C ASP A 145 -3.97 21.88 -9.17
N LYS A 146 -4.36 20.93 -8.31
CA LYS A 146 -4.42 21.11 -6.86
C LYS A 146 -3.17 20.64 -6.14
N VAL A 147 -2.31 19.90 -6.82
CA VAL A 147 -1.09 19.33 -6.24
C VAL A 147 -0.02 20.40 -6.07
N ASP A 148 0.43 20.58 -4.84
CA ASP A 148 1.52 21.51 -4.49
C ASP A 148 2.89 20.97 -4.89
N LYS A 149 3.12 19.69 -4.65
CA LYS A 149 4.38 19.00 -4.91
C LYS A 149 4.13 17.53 -5.22
N VAL A 150 4.82 17.01 -6.22
CA VAL A 150 4.82 15.56 -6.49
C VAL A 150 5.52 14.85 -5.34
N ARG A 151 4.81 13.88 -4.73
CA ARG A 151 5.31 13.08 -3.61
C ARG A 151 5.13 11.61 -3.91
N GLY A 152 6.15 10.84 -3.54
CA GLY A 152 6.07 9.39 -3.53
C GLY A 152 5.43 8.85 -2.26
N MET A 153 5.02 7.59 -2.32
CA MET A 153 4.50 6.86 -1.17
C MET A 153 4.90 5.40 -1.23
N ASP A 154 4.96 4.78 -0.06
CA ASP A 154 5.16 3.35 0.08
C ASP A 154 3.85 2.67 0.44
N ILE A 155 3.50 1.63 -0.31
CA ILE A 155 2.31 0.81 -0.09
C ILE A 155 2.78 -0.57 0.35
N ILE A 156 2.50 -0.95 1.59
CA ILE A 156 2.94 -2.20 2.19
C ILE A 156 1.76 -3.13 2.33
N PHE A 157 1.84 -4.29 1.70
CA PHE A 157 0.87 -5.38 1.80
C PHE A 157 1.32 -6.36 2.87
N VAL A 158 0.61 -6.40 3.98
CA VAL A 158 0.86 -7.35 5.05
C VAL A 158 -0.06 -8.55 4.88
N THR A 159 0.53 -9.72 4.80
CA THR A 159 -0.19 -10.98 4.63
C THR A 159 0.02 -11.91 5.83
N THR A 160 -0.78 -12.96 5.90
CA THR A 160 -0.61 -14.04 6.87
C THR A 160 0.26 -15.19 6.34
N ALA A 161 0.83 -15.04 5.13
CA ALA A 161 1.73 -16.01 4.54
C ALA A 161 2.98 -16.22 5.39
N LYS A 162 3.50 -17.43 5.41
CA LYS A 162 4.73 -17.77 6.13
C LYS A 162 5.97 -17.57 5.27
N THR A 163 5.81 -17.68 3.95
CA THR A 163 6.89 -17.54 2.98
C THR A 163 6.55 -16.51 1.90
N ASP A 164 7.57 -15.98 1.26
CA ASP A 164 7.41 -15.01 0.17
C ASP A 164 6.77 -15.64 -1.07
N GLU A 165 6.96 -16.94 -1.28
CA GLU A 165 6.35 -17.68 -2.40
C GLU A 165 4.82 -17.75 -2.24
N GLU A 166 4.35 -18.06 -1.04
CA GLU A 166 2.91 -18.06 -0.73
C GLU A 166 2.29 -16.67 -0.94
N ALA A 167 2.97 -15.63 -0.45
CA ALA A 167 2.50 -14.25 -0.60
C ALA A 167 2.52 -13.78 -2.05
N ARG A 168 3.55 -14.15 -2.81
CA ARG A 168 3.63 -13.82 -4.24
C ARG A 168 2.49 -14.44 -5.02
N GLU A 169 2.19 -15.70 -4.77
CA GLU A 169 1.07 -16.38 -5.43
C GLU A 169 -0.28 -15.78 -5.03
N LEU A 170 -0.47 -15.47 -3.75
CA LEU A 170 -1.67 -14.77 -3.26
C LEU A 170 -1.87 -13.45 -4.00
N LEU A 171 -0.86 -12.58 -4.05
CA LEU A 171 -0.96 -11.28 -4.71
C LEU A 171 -1.15 -11.41 -6.23
N LYS A 172 -0.51 -12.39 -6.87
CA LYS A 172 -0.66 -12.69 -8.29
C LYS A 172 -2.10 -13.10 -8.63
N LEU A 173 -2.69 -13.99 -7.86
CA LEU A 173 -4.07 -14.44 -8.03
C LEU A 173 -5.09 -13.31 -7.76
N LEU A 174 -4.77 -12.38 -6.86
CA LEU A 174 -5.56 -11.16 -6.65
C LEU A 174 -5.42 -10.14 -7.80
N GLY A 175 -4.49 -10.36 -8.73
CA GLY A 175 -4.34 -9.55 -9.93
C GLY A 175 -3.15 -8.59 -9.93
N MET A 176 -2.22 -8.70 -8.97
CA MET A 176 -1.01 -7.87 -8.95
C MET A 176 -0.14 -8.14 -10.19
N PRO A 177 0.17 -7.13 -11.01
CA PRO A 177 0.93 -7.29 -12.25
C PRO A 177 2.44 -7.30 -11.98
N PHE A 178 2.99 -8.43 -11.59
CA PHE A 178 4.44 -8.58 -11.40
C PHE A 178 5.19 -8.52 -12.74
N SER A 179 6.35 -7.86 -12.74
CA SER A 179 7.28 -7.90 -13.86
C SER A 179 7.83 -9.32 -14.03
N LYS A 180 8.04 -9.72 -15.30
CA LYS A 180 8.66 -10.99 -15.65
C LYS A 180 10.15 -10.99 -15.38
#